data_f367010b7e651edc5b966685a5914ba4
#
_entry.id   f367010b7e651edc5b966685a5914ba4
#
_cell.length_a   1.000
_cell.length_b   1.000
_cell.length_c   1.000
_cell.angle_alpha   90.00
_cell.angle_beta   90.00
_cell.angle_gamma   90.00
#
_symmetry.space_group_name_H-M   'P 1'
#
loop_
_entity.id
_entity.type
_entity.pdbx_description
1 polymer ?
#
loop_
_entity_poly.entity_id
_entity_poly.type
_entity_poly.pdbx_seq_one_letter_code
_entity_poly.pdbx_strand_id
1 'polypeptide(L)'
;MHFKKTLVTLAATVACSAALADINIGVSLALTGPGSGLGIPMQNQLKLFPKTIGGEKVNLIVLDDATDPGKGSANARRFVTE
;
A
#
# COMPACT_ATOMS: atom_id res chain seq x y z
N MET A 1 18.70 -32.46 -26.02
CA MET A 1 19.30 -31.16 -25.68
C MET A 1 18.29 -30.03 -25.62
N HIS A 2 17.42 -29.90 -26.63
CA HIS A 2 16.36 -28.87 -26.61
C HIS A 2 15.38 -29.07 -25.46
N PHE A 3 15.21 -30.29 -25.01
CA PHE A 3 14.32 -30.67 -23.94
C PHE A 3 14.71 -30.01 -22.60
N LYS A 4 16.00 -29.99 -22.29
CA LYS A 4 16.50 -29.37 -21.04
C LYS A 4 16.29 -27.87 -21.01
N LYS A 5 16.46 -27.19 -22.13
CA LYS A 5 16.24 -25.74 -22.23
C LYS A 5 14.78 -25.39 -22.02
N THR A 6 13.87 -26.18 -22.55
CA THR A 6 12.42 -25.97 -22.38
C THR A 6 12.03 -26.12 -20.91
N LEU A 7 12.57 -27.08 -20.19
CA LEU A 7 12.28 -27.29 -18.77
C LEU A 7 12.77 -26.14 -17.92
N VAL A 8 13.97 -25.62 -18.20
CA VAL A 8 14.52 -24.47 -17.47
C VAL A 8 13.66 -23.24 -17.66
N THR A 9 13.19 -22.96 -18.89
CA THR A 9 12.32 -21.84 -19.17
C THR A 9 11.01 -21.94 -18.40
N LEU A 10 10.41 -23.12 -18.36
CA LEU A 10 9.17 -23.33 -17.63
C LEU A 10 9.34 -23.10 -16.13
N ALA A 11 10.43 -23.57 -15.54
CA ALA A 11 10.71 -23.36 -14.13
C ALA A 11 10.88 -21.87 -13.80
N ALA A 12 11.55 -21.12 -14.66
CA ALA A 12 11.72 -19.68 -14.47
C ALA A 12 10.38 -18.94 -14.51
N THR A 13 9.47 -19.33 -15.41
CA THR A 13 8.14 -18.74 -15.51
C THR A 13 7.33 -18.98 -14.23
N VAL A 14 7.36 -20.20 -13.69
CA VAL A 14 6.67 -20.53 -12.46
C VAL A 14 7.22 -19.73 -11.28
N ALA A 15 8.54 -19.58 -11.18
CA ALA A 15 9.17 -18.79 -10.13
C ALA A 15 8.75 -17.32 -10.17
N CYS A 16 8.65 -16.73 -11.38
CA CYS A 16 8.20 -15.35 -11.54
C CYS A 16 6.73 -15.18 -11.13
N SER A 17 5.85 -16.13 -11.49
CA SER A 17 4.44 -16.03 -11.14
C SER A 17 4.17 -16.26 -9.66
N ALA A 18 5.09 -16.88 -8.92
CA ALA A 18 4.98 -17.07 -7.49
C ALA A 18 5.39 -15.83 -6.68
N ALA A 19 6.07 -14.85 -7.30
CA ALA A 19 6.49 -13.64 -6.63
C ALA A 19 5.32 -12.65 -6.58
N LEU A 20 4.70 -12.53 -5.39
CA LEU A 20 3.61 -11.61 -5.15
C LEU A 20 4.16 -10.30 -4.59
N ALA A 21 3.64 -9.19 -5.08
CA ALA A 21 3.99 -7.87 -4.57
C ALA A 21 2.94 -7.41 -3.56
N ASP A 22 3.37 -6.72 -2.50
CA ASP A 22 2.45 -6.11 -1.55
C ASP A 22 1.70 -4.95 -2.20
N ILE A 23 0.47 -4.73 -1.76
CA ILE A 23 -0.32 -3.56 -2.15
C ILE A 23 -0.10 -2.50 -1.07
N ASN A 24 0.51 -1.39 -1.44
CA ASN A 24 0.74 -0.27 -0.53
C ASN A 24 -0.27 0.83 -0.81
N ILE A 25 -1.06 1.19 0.21
CA ILE A 25 -2.07 2.23 0.10
C ILE A 25 -1.71 3.35 1.07
N GLY A 26 -1.46 4.54 0.53
CA GLY A 26 -1.20 5.73 1.32
C GLY A 26 -2.51 6.41 1.72
N VAL A 27 -2.63 6.79 2.99
CA VAL A 27 -3.81 7.46 3.52
C VAL A 27 -3.36 8.70 4.29
N SER A 28 -3.78 9.87 3.83
CA SER A 28 -3.50 11.13 4.54
C SER A 28 -4.77 11.56 5.27
N LEU A 29 -4.66 11.72 6.58
CA LEU A 29 -5.80 12.06 7.44
C LEU A 29 -5.43 13.18 8.39
N ALA A 30 -6.44 13.95 8.78
CA ALA A 30 -6.28 14.96 9.82
C ALA A 30 -6.34 14.30 11.20
N LEU A 31 -5.21 13.85 11.71
CA LEU A 31 -5.11 13.19 13.02
C LEU A 31 -4.86 14.19 14.14
N THR A 32 -4.37 15.38 13.80
CA THR A 32 -4.16 16.48 14.72
C THR A 32 -4.75 17.76 14.12
N GLY A 33 -4.87 18.82 14.93
CA GLY A 33 -5.43 20.10 14.50
C GLY A 33 -6.94 20.11 14.51
N PRO A 34 -7.57 21.15 13.90
CA PRO A 34 -9.02 21.37 13.98
C PRO A 34 -9.85 20.23 13.36
N GLY A 35 -9.32 19.53 12.36
CA GLY A 35 -10.03 18.44 11.68
C GLY A 35 -9.90 17.08 12.35
N SER A 36 -9.21 16.98 13.49
CA SER A 36 -8.94 15.68 14.13
C SER A 36 -10.22 14.97 14.58
N GLY A 37 -11.29 15.69 14.86
CA GLY A 37 -12.59 15.08 15.20
C GLY A 37 -13.16 14.23 14.07
N LEU A 38 -12.76 14.47 12.82
CA LEU A 38 -13.15 13.65 11.68
C LEU A 38 -12.09 12.61 11.34
N GLY A 39 -10.82 12.98 11.45
CA GLY A 39 -9.73 12.10 11.02
C GLY A 39 -9.51 10.91 11.94
N ILE A 40 -9.64 11.09 13.25
CA ILE A 40 -9.42 9.99 14.21
C ILE A 40 -10.45 8.87 14.05
N PRO A 41 -11.77 9.15 13.93
CA PRO A 41 -12.74 8.08 13.65
C PRO A 41 -12.47 7.38 12.31
N MET A 42 -12.03 8.12 11.30
CA MET A 42 -11.66 7.52 10.01
C MET A 42 -10.48 6.57 10.16
N GLN A 43 -9.46 6.95 10.92
CA GLN A 43 -8.33 6.07 11.20
C GLN A 43 -8.78 4.79 11.91
N ASN A 44 -9.70 4.90 12.85
CA ASN A 44 -10.22 3.74 13.55
C ASN A 44 -10.94 2.78 12.58
N GLN A 45 -11.62 3.30 11.56
CA GLN A 45 -12.28 2.48 10.57
C GLN A 45 -11.31 1.72 9.66
N LEU A 46 -10.08 2.21 9.51
CA LEU A 46 -9.07 1.51 8.72
C LEU A 46 -8.71 0.15 9.30
N LYS A 47 -8.99 -0.08 10.57
CA LYS A 47 -8.81 -1.40 11.20
C LYS A 47 -9.71 -2.47 10.58
N LEU A 48 -10.79 -2.06 9.95
CA LEU A 48 -11.73 -2.94 9.25
C LEU A 48 -11.35 -3.18 7.79
N PHE A 49 -10.33 -2.49 7.32
CA PHE A 49 -9.88 -2.62 5.92
C PHE A 49 -9.31 -4.03 5.70
N PRO A 50 -9.55 -4.62 4.53
CA PRO A 50 -9.02 -5.96 4.24
C PRO A 50 -7.50 -6.01 4.36
N LYS A 51 -6.99 -7.07 4.98
CA LYS A 51 -5.55 -7.28 5.12
C LYS A 51 -4.93 -7.89 3.87
N THR A 52 -5.76 -8.48 3.02
CA THR A 52 -5.36 -9.05 1.74
C THR A 52 -6.41 -8.71 0.70
N ILE A 53 -5.96 -8.47 -0.53
CA ILE A 53 -6.84 -8.26 -1.69
C ILE A 53 -6.27 -9.09 -2.82
N GLY A 54 -7.10 -9.98 -3.37
CA GLY A 54 -6.66 -10.84 -4.47
C GLY A 54 -5.48 -11.74 -4.10
N GLY A 55 -5.38 -12.11 -2.81
CA GLY A 55 -4.28 -12.92 -2.31
C GLY A 55 -3.01 -12.15 -1.98
N GLU A 56 -2.99 -10.83 -2.24
CA GLU A 56 -1.83 -9.99 -1.96
C GLU A 56 -2.01 -9.24 -0.65
N LYS A 57 -0.92 -9.10 0.10
CA LYS A 57 -0.93 -8.38 1.37
C LYS A 57 -1.14 -6.89 1.15
N VAL A 58 -2.01 -6.29 1.97
CA VAL A 58 -2.28 -4.85 1.96
C VAL A 58 -1.56 -4.17 3.11
N ASN A 59 -0.77 -3.15 2.80
CA ASN A 59 -0.13 -2.30 3.79
C ASN A 59 -0.77 -0.92 3.73
N LEU A 60 -1.33 -0.46 4.85
CA LEU A 60 -1.84 0.89 4.97
C LEU A 60 -0.79 1.79 5.59
N ILE A 61 -0.44 2.85 4.89
CA ILE A 61 0.56 3.84 5.34
C ILE A 61 -0.20 5.12 5.66
N VAL A 62 -0.39 5.38 6.95
CA VAL A 62 -1.20 6.53 7.41
C VAL A 62 -0.27 7.66 7.82
N LEU A 63 -0.48 8.82 7.23
CA LEU A 63 0.25 10.03 7.56
C LEU A 63 -0.73 11.11 8.03
N ASP A 64 -0.29 11.89 9.03
CA ASP A 64 -1.05 13.01 9.56
C ASP A 64 -0.82 14.25 8.70
N ASP A 65 -1.88 14.88 8.23
CA ASP A 65 -1.78 16.17 7.54
C ASP A 65 -2.00 17.38 8.48
N ALA A 66 -2.29 17.12 9.75
CA ALA A 66 -2.51 18.13 10.79
C ALA A 66 -3.54 19.21 10.39
N THR A 67 -4.48 18.88 9.52
CA THR A 67 -5.47 19.80 8.97
C THR A 67 -4.80 20.98 8.22
N ASP A 68 -3.64 20.74 7.64
CA ASP A 68 -2.85 21.74 6.93
C ASP A 68 -2.70 21.33 5.46
N PRO A 69 -3.16 22.15 4.49
CA PRO A 69 -3.05 21.83 3.08
C PRO A 69 -1.62 21.59 2.61
N GLY A 70 -0.65 22.33 3.16
CA GLY A 70 0.76 22.15 2.82
C GLY A 70 1.27 20.79 3.22
N LYS A 71 0.90 20.30 4.41
CA LYS A 71 1.26 18.97 4.87
C LYS A 71 0.55 17.89 4.07
N GLY A 72 -0.70 18.11 3.70
CA GLY A 72 -1.44 17.22 2.83
C GLY A 72 -0.74 17.03 1.48
N SER A 73 -0.29 18.12 0.88
CA SER A 73 0.48 18.06 -0.37
C SER A 73 1.80 17.34 -0.20
N ALA A 74 2.50 17.58 0.91
CA ALA A 74 3.76 16.91 1.20
C ALA A 74 3.56 15.41 1.39
N ASN A 75 2.50 14.99 2.08
CA ASN A 75 2.16 13.59 2.26
C ASN A 75 1.89 12.91 0.92
N ALA A 76 1.12 13.57 0.05
CA ALA A 76 0.82 13.04 -1.28
C ALA A 76 2.10 12.80 -2.08
N ARG A 77 3.04 13.74 -2.02
CA ARG A 77 4.33 13.58 -2.69
C ARG A 77 5.15 12.42 -2.13
N ARG A 78 5.12 12.23 -0.82
CA ARG A 78 5.81 11.10 -0.19
C ARG A 78 5.26 9.77 -0.69
N PHE A 79 3.95 9.64 -0.80
CA PHE A 79 3.34 8.39 -1.29
C PHE A 79 3.78 8.05 -2.71
N VAL A 80 4.02 9.06 -3.54
CA VAL A 80 4.42 8.85 -4.94
C VAL A 80 5.91 8.53 -5.05
N THR A 81 6.75 9.09 -4.17
CA THR A 81 8.21 8.94 -4.25
C THR A 81 8.77 7.82 -3.38
N GLU A 82 8.03 7.39 -2.40
CA GLU A 82 8.40 6.30 -1.50
C GLU A 82 7.52 5.07 -1.75
#